data_ba61eafcd494c51a10ef3068f16ec818
#
_entry.id   ba61eafcd494c51a10ef3068f16ec818
#
_cell.length_a   1.000
_cell.length_b   1.000
_cell.length_c   1.000
_cell.angle_alpha   90.00
_cell.angle_beta   90.00
_cell.angle_gamma   90.00
#
_symmetry.space_group_name_H-M   'P 1'
#
loop_
_entity.id
_entity.type
_entity.pdbx_description
1 polymer ?
#
loop_
_entity_poly.entity_id
_entity_poly.type
_entity_poly.pdbx_seq_one_letter_code
_entity_poly.pdbx_strand_id
1 'polypeptide(L)'
;MKKYALCVALAVMASGAMAKEWKTVRIGVDASYPPFGSVAPSGQMVGFDVDLTRALCAKMNVKCVWIAQDLDGIIPALKGKKFDIIVSSLTVTDKRREQIDFSDRLFDAPARMIAKKGSPLLPTVESLKGKHVGVEQGSTQEAYAKTYWEPKGVTIVPYPNQDQVYADLATGRLDAALQDELQADAGFLKTPRGKDFAWAGPEVKDPKTLGEGTAIGVRKEDGELKAKLNKALAELHQDGTFTKLEKQYFDVDIYQSR
;
A
#
# COMPACT_ATOMS: atom_id res chain seq x y z
N MET A 1 -33.34 -15.25 -70.70
CA MET A 1 -32.26 -15.60 -69.80
C MET A 1 -32.09 -14.44 -68.77
N LYS A 2 -32.65 -14.58 -67.59
CA LYS A 2 -32.67 -13.55 -66.55
C LYS A 2 -31.57 -13.83 -65.57
N LYS A 3 -30.54 -12.94 -65.45
CA LYS A 3 -29.48 -13.03 -64.49
C LYS A 3 -29.94 -12.38 -63.18
N TYR A 4 -30.14 -13.16 -62.13
CA TYR A 4 -30.37 -12.64 -60.77
C TYR A 4 -29.03 -12.36 -60.10
N ALA A 5 -28.74 -11.09 -59.82
CA ALA A 5 -27.61 -10.67 -59.01
C ALA A 5 -28.02 -10.74 -57.52
N LEU A 6 -27.38 -11.65 -56.79
CA LEU A 6 -27.61 -11.82 -55.35
C LEU A 6 -26.65 -10.90 -54.61
N CYS A 7 -27.16 -9.76 -54.11
CA CYS A 7 -26.38 -8.89 -53.19
C CYS A 7 -26.43 -9.47 -51.78
N VAL A 8 -25.32 -10.08 -51.34
CA VAL A 8 -25.13 -10.45 -49.94
C VAL A 8 -24.67 -9.24 -49.17
N ALA A 9 -25.58 -8.67 -48.38
CA ALA A 9 -25.25 -7.60 -47.44
C ALA A 9 -24.56 -8.22 -46.20
N LEU A 10 -23.24 -8.03 -46.07
CA LEU A 10 -22.51 -8.35 -44.83
C LEU A 10 -22.88 -7.34 -43.73
N ALA A 11 -23.77 -7.75 -42.83
CA ALA A 11 -24.02 -7.01 -41.61
C ALA A 11 -22.80 -7.20 -40.68
N VAL A 12 -21.89 -6.23 -40.63
CA VAL A 12 -20.84 -6.15 -39.62
C VAL A 12 -21.53 -5.83 -38.29
N MET A 13 -21.76 -6.84 -37.46
CA MET A 13 -22.10 -6.65 -36.06
C MET A 13 -20.87 -6.08 -35.34
N ALA A 14 -20.81 -4.77 -35.22
CA ALA A 14 -19.94 -4.09 -34.29
C ALA A 14 -20.38 -4.47 -32.87
N SER A 15 -19.75 -5.49 -32.29
CA SER A 15 -19.85 -5.80 -30.86
C SER A 15 -19.20 -4.63 -30.12
N GLY A 16 -19.98 -3.59 -29.86
CA GLY A 16 -19.58 -2.52 -28.96
C GLY A 16 -19.26 -3.16 -27.60
N ALA A 17 -17.98 -3.23 -27.24
CA ALA A 17 -17.60 -3.56 -25.89
C ALA A 17 -18.28 -2.55 -24.96
N MET A 18 -19.37 -2.95 -24.32
CA MET A 18 -20.02 -2.13 -23.31
C MET A 18 -19.00 -1.91 -22.19
N ALA A 19 -18.50 -0.69 -22.06
CA ALA A 19 -17.62 -0.31 -20.97
C ALA A 19 -18.30 -0.70 -19.66
N LYS A 20 -17.57 -1.41 -18.78
CA LYS A 20 -18.10 -1.85 -17.49
C LYS A 20 -18.46 -0.62 -16.66
N GLU A 21 -19.75 -0.40 -16.42
CA GLU A 21 -20.20 0.70 -15.57
C GLU A 21 -19.92 0.36 -14.10
N TRP A 22 -18.97 1.08 -13.50
CA TRP A 22 -18.66 0.97 -12.09
C TRP A 22 -19.63 1.85 -11.28
N LYS A 23 -20.59 1.23 -10.57
CA LYS A 23 -21.49 1.92 -9.60
C LYS A 23 -20.94 1.84 -8.17
N THR A 24 -20.21 0.78 -7.88
CA THR A 24 -19.58 0.53 -6.59
C THR A 24 -18.15 0.04 -6.82
N VAL A 25 -17.20 0.55 -6.06
CA VAL A 25 -15.81 0.07 -6.01
C VAL A 25 -15.56 -0.47 -4.61
N ARG A 26 -15.16 -1.73 -4.53
CA ARG A 26 -14.75 -2.39 -3.29
C ARG A 26 -13.25 -2.21 -3.14
N ILE A 27 -12.83 -1.82 -1.93
CA ILE A 27 -11.44 -1.43 -1.62
C ILE A 27 -10.88 -2.38 -0.58
N GLY A 28 -9.82 -3.10 -0.91
CA GLY A 28 -9.00 -3.83 0.06
C GLY A 28 -8.05 -2.88 0.78
N VAL A 29 -8.05 -2.92 2.10
CA VAL A 29 -7.22 -2.06 2.96
C VAL A 29 -6.77 -2.85 4.19
N ASP A 30 -5.51 -2.67 4.58
CA ASP A 30 -5.05 -3.10 5.90
C ASP A 30 -5.62 -2.15 6.95
N ALA A 31 -6.40 -2.71 7.88
CA ALA A 31 -7.10 -1.96 8.90
C ALA A 31 -6.30 -1.83 10.21
N SER A 32 -5.03 -2.22 10.21
CA SER A 32 -4.10 -2.17 11.35
C SER A 32 -2.85 -1.32 11.05
N TYR A 33 -2.97 -0.38 10.10
CA TYR A 33 -1.85 0.42 9.59
C TYR A 33 -2.09 1.94 9.71
N PRO A 34 -2.34 2.48 10.94
CA PRO A 34 -2.49 3.91 11.13
C PRO A 34 -1.18 4.66 10.81
N PRO A 35 -1.22 5.88 10.22
CA PRO A 35 -2.40 6.70 9.96
C PRO A 35 -3.07 6.43 8.61
N PHE A 36 -2.66 5.42 7.84
CA PHE A 36 -3.16 5.14 6.49
C PHE A 36 -4.53 4.44 6.51
N GLY A 37 -4.64 3.33 7.25
CA GLY A 37 -5.87 2.57 7.41
C GLY A 37 -6.03 2.02 8.82
N SER A 38 -7.18 2.24 9.45
CA SER A 38 -7.51 1.66 10.75
C SER A 38 -9.02 1.63 10.97
N VAL A 39 -9.45 0.88 12.00
CA VAL A 39 -10.84 0.86 12.44
C VAL A 39 -10.99 1.75 13.68
N ALA A 40 -11.80 2.79 13.58
CA ALA A 40 -12.13 3.65 14.72
C ALA A 40 -12.99 2.88 15.74
N PRO A 41 -13.09 3.35 17.01
CA PRO A 41 -13.98 2.75 18.01
C PRO A 41 -15.45 2.67 17.60
N SER A 42 -15.88 3.50 16.64
CA SER A 42 -17.22 3.45 16.04
C SER A 42 -17.42 2.30 15.05
N GLY A 43 -16.37 1.52 14.73
CA GLY A 43 -16.37 0.51 13.68
C GLY A 43 -16.16 1.06 12.26
N GLN A 44 -15.95 2.37 12.10
CA GLN A 44 -15.73 2.99 10.80
C GLN A 44 -14.25 2.87 10.38
N MET A 45 -14.03 2.67 9.09
CA MET A 45 -12.71 2.76 8.49
C MET A 45 -12.28 4.23 8.41
N VAL A 46 -11.07 4.52 8.90
CA VAL A 46 -10.47 5.86 8.96
C VAL A 46 -9.01 5.81 8.56
N GLY A 47 -8.46 6.94 8.15
CA GLY A 47 -7.06 7.11 7.80
C GLY A 47 -6.88 7.78 6.44
N PHE A 48 -5.62 8.11 6.11
CA PHE A 48 -5.27 8.82 4.88
C PHE A 48 -5.74 8.06 3.62
N ASP A 49 -5.46 6.77 3.51
CA ASP A 49 -5.86 5.94 2.37
C ASP A 49 -7.38 5.84 2.23
N VAL A 50 -8.08 5.83 3.36
CA VAL A 50 -9.55 5.81 3.39
C VAL A 50 -10.13 7.13 2.90
N ASP A 51 -9.61 8.27 3.37
CA ASP A 51 -10.09 9.59 2.98
C ASP A 51 -9.70 9.93 1.53
N LEU A 52 -8.48 9.56 1.11
CA LEU A 52 -8.05 9.67 -0.28
C LEU A 52 -8.99 8.87 -1.20
N THR A 53 -9.27 7.61 -0.83
CA THR A 53 -10.16 6.77 -1.64
C THR A 53 -11.57 7.30 -1.67
N ARG A 54 -12.07 7.87 -0.57
CA ARG A 54 -13.38 8.54 -0.53
C ARG A 54 -13.44 9.71 -1.51
N ALA A 55 -12.38 10.52 -1.58
CA ALA A 55 -12.28 11.62 -2.54
C ALA A 55 -12.21 11.11 -4.00
N LEU A 56 -11.43 10.04 -4.27
CA LEU A 56 -11.38 9.39 -5.59
C LEU A 56 -12.75 8.87 -6.02
N CYS A 57 -13.47 8.17 -5.12
CA CYS A 57 -14.81 7.67 -5.42
C CYS A 57 -15.81 8.81 -5.72
N ALA A 58 -15.72 9.93 -5.01
CA ALA A 58 -16.53 11.11 -5.29
C ALA A 58 -16.25 11.66 -6.70
N LYS A 59 -14.98 11.79 -7.11
CA LYS A 59 -14.60 12.21 -8.46
C LYS A 59 -15.09 11.25 -9.54
N MET A 60 -15.05 9.95 -9.27
CA MET A 60 -15.52 8.93 -10.20
C MET A 60 -17.05 8.74 -10.20
N ASN A 61 -17.78 9.41 -9.29
CA ASN A 61 -19.21 9.25 -9.06
C ASN A 61 -19.62 7.78 -8.78
N VAL A 62 -18.87 7.09 -7.90
CA VAL A 62 -19.11 5.71 -7.49
C VAL A 62 -19.22 5.60 -5.98
N LYS A 63 -19.88 4.53 -5.49
CA LYS A 63 -19.91 4.19 -4.06
C LYS A 63 -18.62 3.46 -3.67
N CYS A 64 -17.98 3.86 -2.59
CA CYS A 64 -16.89 3.13 -1.95
C CYS A 64 -17.40 2.12 -0.92
N VAL A 65 -16.76 0.94 -0.88
CA VAL A 65 -16.97 -0.08 0.17
C VAL A 65 -15.60 -0.62 0.58
N TRP A 66 -15.18 -0.38 1.82
CA TRP A 66 -13.91 -0.85 2.35
C TRP A 66 -14.03 -2.26 2.92
N ILE A 67 -13.03 -3.10 2.65
CA ILE A 67 -12.93 -4.49 3.08
C ILE A 67 -11.57 -4.67 3.73
N ALA A 68 -11.58 -4.97 5.02
CA ALA A 68 -10.34 -5.25 5.75
C ALA A 68 -9.69 -6.55 5.26
N GLN A 69 -8.37 -6.49 5.05
CA GLN A 69 -7.57 -7.61 4.59
C GLN A 69 -6.12 -7.41 5.00
N ASP A 70 -5.52 -8.39 5.67
CA ASP A 70 -4.09 -8.37 6.02
C ASP A 70 -3.22 -8.32 4.75
N LEU A 71 -2.07 -7.66 4.85
CA LEU A 71 -1.22 -7.34 3.71
C LEU A 71 -0.73 -8.57 2.94
N ASP A 72 -0.38 -9.66 3.61
CA ASP A 72 0.12 -10.88 2.96
C ASP A 72 -0.89 -11.55 2.03
N GLY A 73 -2.19 -11.44 2.37
CA GLY A 73 -3.30 -11.96 1.58
C GLY A 73 -3.92 -10.97 0.60
N ILE A 74 -3.50 -9.70 0.56
CA ILE A 74 -4.23 -8.64 -0.13
C ILE A 74 -4.20 -8.79 -1.66
N ILE A 75 -3.07 -9.14 -2.26
CA ILE A 75 -2.94 -9.39 -3.71
C ILE A 75 -3.72 -10.64 -4.15
N PRO A 76 -3.58 -11.80 -3.50
CA PRO A 76 -4.43 -12.95 -3.77
C PRO A 76 -5.94 -12.64 -3.69
N ALA A 77 -6.38 -11.88 -2.69
CA ALA A 77 -7.77 -11.47 -2.52
C ALA A 77 -8.27 -10.55 -3.65
N LEU A 78 -7.44 -9.60 -4.14
CA LEU A 78 -7.73 -8.79 -5.32
C LEU A 78 -7.91 -9.67 -6.57
N LYS A 79 -6.99 -10.60 -6.80
CA LYS A 79 -7.07 -11.56 -7.92
C LYS A 79 -8.29 -12.48 -7.82
N GLY A 80 -8.65 -12.87 -6.59
CA GLY A 80 -9.87 -13.61 -6.27
C GLY A 80 -11.16 -12.78 -6.32
N LYS A 81 -11.09 -11.49 -6.72
CA LYS A 81 -12.24 -10.57 -6.86
C LYS A 81 -13.00 -10.31 -5.55
N LYS A 82 -12.35 -10.48 -4.38
CA LYS A 82 -12.92 -10.09 -3.09
C LYS A 82 -13.19 -8.59 -3.04
N PHE A 83 -12.31 -7.80 -3.64
CA PHE A 83 -12.45 -6.36 -3.87
C PHE A 83 -11.94 -5.99 -5.26
N ASP A 84 -12.04 -4.72 -5.64
CA ASP A 84 -11.76 -4.26 -6.99
C ASP A 84 -10.44 -3.50 -7.10
N ILE A 85 -10.02 -2.85 -6.01
CA ILE A 85 -8.74 -2.14 -5.89
C ILE A 85 -8.12 -2.40 -4.52
N ILE A 86 -6.81 -2.18 -4.42
CA ILE A 86 -6.08 -2.12 -3.14
C ILE A 86 -5.65 -0.68 -2.91
N VAL A 87 -6.03 -0.09 -1.77
CA VAL A 87 -5.46 1.17 -1.27
C VAL A 87 -5.03 0.93 0.16
N SER A 88 -3.73 0.69 0.35
CA SER A 88 -3.15 0.23 1.61
C SER A 88 -1.65 0.49 1.65
N SER A 89 -1.21 1.71 1.35
CA SER A 89 0.21 2.06 1.24
C SER A 89 1.01 1.02 0.43
N LEU A 90 0.38 0.46 -0.62
CA LEU A 90 0.94 -0.67 -1.34
C LEU A 90 2.12 -0.25 -2.21
N THR A 91 3.33 -0.55 -1.77
CA THR A 91 4.56 -0.27 -2.51
C THR A 91 4.59 -0.98 -3.86
N VAL A 92 4.99 -0.28 -4.89
CA VAL A 92 5.18 -0.81 -6.25
C VAL A 92 6.52 -1.53 -6.33
N THR A 93 6.48 -2.83 -6.67
CA THR A 93 7.68 -3.65 -6.94
C THR A 93 7.49 -4.46 -8.21
N ASP A 94 8.58 -4.86 -8.86
CA ASP A 94 8.51 -5.73 -10.06
C ASP A 94 7.76 -7.03 -9.77
N LYS A 95 8.03 -7.67 -8.64
CA LYS A 95 7.35 -8.90 -8.21
C LYS A 95 5.83 -8.72 -8.08
N ARG A 96 5.36 -7.56 -7.60
CA ARG A 96 3.93 -7.23 -7.52
C ARG A 96 3.37 -6.89 -8.89
N ARG A 97 4.14 -6.17 -9.75
CA ARG A 97 3.76 -5.87 -11.14
C ARG A 97 3.58 -7.12 -12.01
N GLU A 98 4.28 -8.20 -11.72
CA GLU A 98 4.03 -9.49 -12.38
C GLU A 98 2.60 -10.01 -12.16
N GLN A 99 1.99 -9.69 -11.02
CA GLN A 99 0.70 -10.23 -10.59
C GLN A 99 -0.48 -9.28 -10.82
N ILE A 100 -0.28 -7.99 -10.62
CA ILE A 100 -1.31 -6.94 -10.70
C ILE A 100 -0.76 -5.72 -11.41
N ASP A 101 -1.66 -4.80 -11.79
CA ASP A 101 -1.33 -3.48 -12.29
C ASP A 101 -1.42 -2.42 -11.17
N PHE A 102 -0.85 -1.26 -11.42
CA PHE A 102 -0.86 -0.14 -10.50
C PHE A 102 -1.33 1.15 -11.17
N SER A 103 -1.97 2.02 -10.40
CA SER A 103 -2.24 3.41 -10.79
C SER A 103 -0.94 4.20 -10.95
N ASP A 104 -1.07 5.48 -11.26
CA ASP A 104 -0.01 6.46 -11.05
C ASP A 104 0.36 6.52 -9.56
N ARG A 105 1.59 6.98 -9.27
CA ARG A 105 2.14 7.04 -7.91
C ARG A 105 1.26 7.90 -6.99
N LEU A 106 1.08 7.43 -5.75
CA LEU A 106 0.40 8.19 -4.70
C LEU A 106 1.40 9.00 -3.86
N PHE A 107 2.43 8.35 -3.32
CA PHE A 107 3.45 8.97 -2.46
C PHE A 107 4.67 8.04 -2.29
N ASP A 108 5.72 8.56 -1.64
CA ASP A 108 6.86 7.75 -1.22
C ASP A 108 6.74 7.36 0.26
N ALA A 109 7.17 6.14 0.56
CA ALA A 109 7.17 5.56 1.89
C ALA A 109 8.54 4.90 2.15
N PRO A 110 9.55 5.65 2.62
CA PRO A 110 10.87 5.13 2.91
C PRO A 110 10.84 4.04 3.98
N ALA A 111 11.73 3.05 3.86
CA ALA A 111 11.89 2.04 4.90
C ALA A 111 12.91 2.51 5.95
N ARG A 112 12.55 2.44 7.22
CA ARG A 112 13.45 2.75 8.34
C ARG A 112 13.32 1.76 9.47
N MET A 113 14.41 1.61 10.22
CA MET A 113 14.45 0.77 11.40
C MET A 113 14.19 1.60 12.65
N ILE A 114 13.41 1.05 13.59
CA ILE A 114 13.26 1.58 14.94
C ILE A 114 13.78 0.59 15.97
N ALA A 115 14.31 1.12 17.07
CA ALA A 115 14.76 0.36 18.23
C ALA A 115 14.54 1.17 19.50
N LYS A 116 14.83 0.59 20.66
CA LYS A 116 14.78 1.29 21.95
C LYS A 116 15.73 2.50 21.95
N LYS A 117 15.32 3.63 22.51
CA LYS A 117 16.16 4.83 22.64
C LYS A 117 17.49 4.49 23.29
N GLY A 118 18.58 5.04 22.71
CA GLY A 118 19.94 4.77 23.16
C GLY A 118 20.50 3.40 22.73
N SER A 119 19.75 2.61 21.98
CA SER A 119 20.26 1.39 21.35
C SER A 119 21.35 1.73 20.32
N PRO A 120 22.49 1.01 20.31
CA PRO A 120 23.55 1.20 19.31
C PRO A 120 23.23 0.53 17.98
N LEU A 121 22.04 -0.06 17.81
CA LEU A 121 21.69 -0.82 16.62
C LEU A 121 21.60 0.08 15.38
N LEU A 122 22.15 -0.44 14.29
CA LEU A 122 22.10 0.15 12.95
C LEU A 122 21.47 -0.86 11.98
N PRO A 123 20.86 -0.42 10.87
CA PRO A 123 20.26 -1.31 9.89
C PRO A 123 21.31 -1.99 9.00
N THR A 124 22.31 -2.62 9.63
CA THR A 124 23.41 -3.36 8.98
C THR A 124 23.51 -4.77 9.54
N VAL A 125 24.00 -5.68 8.73
CA VAL A 125 24.16 -7.08 9.13
C VAL A 125 25.05 -7.23 10.36
N GLU A 126 26.15 -6.47 10.40
CA GLU A 126 27.14 -6.52 11.48
C GLU A 126 26.50 -6.12 12.82
N SER A 127 25.64 -5.10 12.80
CA SER A 127 24.96 -4.61 14.00
C SER A 127 23.79 -5.53 14.43
N LEU A 128 23.15 -6.20 13.46
CA LEU A 128 21.94 -6.98 13.70
C LEU A 128 22.19 -8.49 13.87
N LYS A 129 23.40 -8.97 13.68
CA LYS A 129 23.72 -10.40 13.82
C LYS A 129 23.32 -10.93 15.21
N GLY A 130 22.53 -12.00 15.24
CA GLY A 130 21.99 -12.59 16.46
C GLY A 130 20.83 -11.80 17.09
N LYS A 131 20.33 -10.75 16.43
CA LYS A 131 19.20 -9.93 16.87
C LYS A 131 17.88 -10.39 16.24
N HIS A 132 16.77 -10.08 16.90
CA HIS A 132 15.42 -10.33 16.45
C HIS A 132 14.84 -9.04 15.87
N VAL A 133 14.56 -9.05 14.56
CA VAL A 133 13.99 -7.89 13.86
C VAL A 133 12.58 -8.23 13.41
N GLY A 134 11.60 -7.47 13.92
CA GLY A 134 10.19 -7.61 13.54
C GLY A 134 9.89 -6.93 12.23
N VAL A 135 9.05 -7.57 11.42
CA VAL A 135 8.54 -7.06 10.15
C VAL A 135 7.07 -7.46 9.97
N GLU A 136 6.33 -6.69 9.20
CA GLU A 136 5.00 -7.10 8.79
C GLU A 136 5.09 -8.10 7.64
N GLN A 137 4.33 -9.19 7.74
CA GLN A 137 4.29 -10.25 6.74
C GLN A 137 3.72 -9.75 5.41
N GLY A 138 4.36 -10.16 4.30
CA GLY A 138 3.98 -9.71 2.95
C GLY A 138 4.50 -8.32 2.58
N SER A 139 5.19 -7.62 3.50
CA SER A 139 5.76 -6.30 3.25
C SER A 139 7.04 -6.36 2.40
N THR A 140 7.42 -5.23 1.84
CA THR A 140 8.71 -5.06 1.16
C THR A 140 9.87 -5.10 2.14
N GLN A 141 9.64 -4.68 3.37
CA GLN A 141 10.59 -4.74 4.47
C GLN A 141 10.90 -6.19 4.87
N GLU A 142 9.88 -7.06 4.92
CA GLU A 142 10.09 -8.50 5.11
C GLU A 142 10.95 -9.08 3.97
N ALA A 143 10.59 -8.75 2.72
CA ALA A 143 11.33 -9.24 1.56
C ALA A 143 12.80 -8.81 1.57
N TYR A 144 13.06 -7.55 1.93
CA TYR A 144 14.41 -7.02 2.11
C TYR A 144 15.17 -7.77 3.21
N ALA A 145 14.61 -7.84 4.41
CA ALA A 145 15.24 -8.41 5.58
C ALA A 145 15.54 -9.91 5.39
N LYS A 146 14.62 -10.67 4.82
CA LYS A 146 14.83 -12.10 4.47
C LYS A 146 15.86 -12.30 3.36
N THR A 147 15.98 -11.36 2.43
CA THR A 147 16.96 -11.46 1.34
C THR A 147 18.38 -11.15 1.81
N TYR A 148 18.55 -10.10 2.63
CA TYR A 148 19.86 -9.54 2.89
C TYR A 148 20.37 -9.75 4.32
N TRP A 149 19.47 -9.88 5.30
CA TRP A 149 19.85 -9.99 6.72
C TRP A 149 19.75 -11.42 7.26
N GLU A 150 18.65 -12.13 6.98
CA GLU A 150 18.41 -13.48 7.50
C GLU A 150 19.51 -14.49 7.14
N PRO A 151 20.02 -14.58 5.88
CA PRO A 151 21.09 -15.51 5.52
C PRO A 151 22.42 -15.24 6.22
N LYS A 152 22.55 -14.06 6.85
CA LYS A 152 23.76 -13.61 7.55
C LYS A 152 23.63 -13.66 9.07
N GLY A 153 22.59 -14.30 9.59
CA GLY A 153 22.42 -14.58 11.01
C GLY A 153 21.62 -13.56 11.80
N VAL A 154 20.79 -12.76 11.13
CA VAL A 154 19.73 -11.95 11.76
C VAL A 154 18.45 -12.79 11.82
N THR A 155 17.77 -12.80 12.96
CA THR A 155 16.49 -13.50 13.08
C THR A 155 15.36 -12.56 12.64
N ILE A 156 14.73 -12.86 11.51
CA ILE A 156 13.57 -12.09 11.03
C ILE A 156 12.29 -12.71 11.56
N VAL A 157 11.49 -11.87 12.23
CA VAL A 157 10.24 -12.31 12.88
C VAL A 157 9.06 -11.63 12.16
N PRO A 158 8.37 -12.32 11.25
CA PRO A 158 7.20 -11.79 10.56
C PRO A 158 5.96 -11.85 11.44
N TYR A 159 5.13 -10.80 11.40
CA TYR A 159 3.86 -10.70 12.09
C TYR A 159 2.71 -10.44 11.10
N PRO A 160 1.51 -10.93 11.38
CA PRO A 160 0.34 -10.72 10.52
C PRO A 160 0.03 -9.24 10.26
N ASN A 161 0.36 -8.35 11.20
CA ASN A 161 0.13 -6.92 11.09
C ASN A 161 1.15 -6.11 11.91
N GLN A 162 1.24 -4.81 11.58
CA GLN A 162 2.23 -3.91 12.18
C GLN A 162 1.98 -3.65 13.68
N ASP A 163 0.74 -3.68 14.15
CA ASP A 163 0.44 -3.49 15.58
C ASP A 163 1.05 -4.60 16.46
N GLN A 164 1.11 -5.83 15.96
CA GLN A 164 1.74 -6.95 16.68
C GLN A 164 3.27 -6.80 16.70
N VAL A 165 3.88 -6.28 15.63
CA VAL A 165 5.32 -5.93 15.64
C VAL A 165 5.61 -4.95 16.76
N TYR A 166 4.83 -3.87 16.88
CA TYR A 166 5.02 -2.88 17.94
C TYR A 166 4.74 -3.41 19.34
N ALA A 167 3.78 -4.31 19.49
CA ALA A 167 3.50 -4.94 20.77
C ALA A 167 4.69 -5.76 21.27
N ASP A 168 5.31 -6.55 20.40
CA ASP A 168 6.46 -7.36 20.78
C ASP A 168 7.76 -6.55 20.88
N LEU A 169 7.91 -5.50 20.10
CA LEU A 169 9.00 -4.53 20.26
C LEU A 169 8.89 -3.82 21.63
N ALA A 170 7.70 -3.39 22.03
CA ALA A 170 7.48 -2.71 23.31
C ALA A 170 7.76 -3.61 24.53
N THR A 171 7.54 -4.93 24.42
CA THR A 171 7.82 -5.90 25.47
C THR A 171 9.25 -6.40 25.48
N GLY A 172 10.09 -6.02 24.52
CA GLY A 172 11.49 -6.44 24.38
C GLY A 172 11.66 -7.85 23.82
N ARG A 173 10.64 -8.45 23.23
CA ARG A 173 10.77 -9.69 22.44
C ARG A 173 11.48 -9.47 21.10
N LEU A 174 11.46 -8.26 20.62
CA LEU A 174 12.21 -7.81 19.44
C LEU A 174 13.28 -6.79 19.86
N ASP A 175 14.45 -6.85 19.22
CA ASP A 175 15.51 -5.87 19.39
C ASP A 175 15.27 -4.61 18.54
N ALA A 176 14.65 -4.79 17.37
CA ALA A 176 14.34 -3.73 16.42
C ALA A 176 13.13 -4.12 15.55
N ALA A 177 12.60 -3.14 14.79
CA ALA A 177 11.60 -3.38 13.76
C ALA A 177 11.96 -2.57 12.51
N LEU A 178 11.77 -3.18 11.32
CA LEU A 178 11.93 -2.52 10.02
C LEU A 178 10.57 -2.33 9.38
N GLN A 179 10.19 -1.09 9.07
CA GLN A 179 8.89 -0.73 8.53
C GLN A 179 8.93 0.56 7.71
N ASP A 180 7.77 1.00 7.29
CA ASP A 180 7.52 2.29 6.66
C ASP A 180 7.79 3.45 7.63
N GLU A 181 8.53 4.47 7.17
CA GLU A 181 8.89 5.63 7.98
C GLU A 181 7.66 6.44 8.40
N LEU A 182 6.76 6.71 7.46
CA LEU A 182 5.57 7.55 7.72
C LEU A 182 4.63 6.86 8.72
N GLN A 183 4.44 5.55 8.54
CA GLN A 183 3.63 4.75 9.44
C GLN A 183 4.25 4.70 10.85
N ALA A 184 5.56 4.44 10.95
CA ALA A 184 6.23 4.38 12.24
C ALA A 184 6.23 5.72 12.97
N ASP A 185 6.44 6.82 12.26
CA ASP A 185 6.43 8.17 12.85
C ASP A 185 5.08 8.49 13.47
N ALA A 186 4.01 8.45 12.67
CA ALA A 186 2.69 8.84 13.12
C ALA A 186 1.96 7.75 13.93
N GLY A 187 2.09 6.48 13.52
CA GLY A 187 1.37 5.35 14.13
C GLY A 187 2.02 4.79 15.40
N PHE A 188 3.31 5.07 15.64
CA PHE A 188 4.02 4.54 16.80
C PHE A 188 4.88 5.57 17.53
N LEU A 189 5.91 6.16 16.92
CA LEU A 189 6.89 7.01 17.62
C LEU A 189 6.28 8.25 18.26
N LYS A 190 5.29 8.87 17.63
CA LYS A 190 4.54 10.02 18.17
C LYS A 190 3.40 9.64 19.12
N THR A 191 3.25 8.35 19.42
CA THR A 191 2.23 7.84 20.36
C THR A 191 2.83 7.56 21.74
N PRO A 192 2.02 7.43 22.81
CA PRO A 192 2.50 7.00 24.13
C PRO A 192 3.24 5.65 24.10
N ARG A 193 2.88 4.72 23.18
CA ARG A 193 3.52 3.41 23.04
C ARG A 193 4.97 3.52 22.53
N GLY A 194 5.25 4.49 21.67
CA GLY A 194 6.55 4.73 21.06
C GLY A 194 7.51 5.59 21.86
N LYS A 195 7.09 6.13 23.03
CA LYS A 195 7.88 7.11 23.81
C LYS A 195 9.31 6.69 24.13
N ASP A 196 9.55 5.38 24.28
CA ASP A 196 10.85 4.81 24.63
C ASP A 196 11.66 4.32 23.40
N PHE A 197 11.16 4.60 22.18
CA PHE A 197 11.73 4.16 20.92
C PHE A 197 12.16 5.34 20.06
N ALA A 198 13.09 5.10 19.12
CA ALA A 198 13.60 6.08 18.19
C ALA A 198 14.06 5.40 16.89
N TRP A 199 14.33 6.20 15.89
CA TRP A 199 14.99 5.76 14.68
C TRP A 199 16.36 5.16 15.00
N ALA A 200 16.66 3.99 14.45
CA ALA A 200 17.92 3.27 14.60
C ALA A 200 18.68 3.30 13.27
N GLY A 201 19.49 4.32 13.10
CA GLY A 201 20.29 4.54 11.90
C GLY A 201 19.54 5.22 10.75
N PRO A 202 20.16 5.26 9.56
CA PRO A 202 19.62 5.90 8.37
C PRO A 202 18.49 5.08 7.73
N GLU A 203 17.88 5.67 6.72
CA GLU A 203 16.95 5.02 5.81
C GLU A 203 17.59 3.81 5.12
N VAL A 204 16.82 2.74 4.96
CA VAL A 204 17.22 1.55 4.23
C VAL A 204 16.74 1.68 2.78
N LYS A 205 17.68 1.57 1.83
CA LYS A 205 17.42 1.73 0.40
C LYS A 205 17.78 0.46 -0.37
N ASP A 206 16.85 -0.03 -1.14
CA ASP A 206 17.06 -1.08 -2.13
C ASP A 206 15.89 -1.10 -3.12
N PRO A 207 16.03 -0.49 -4.30
CA PRO A 207 14.94 -0.45 -5.29
C PRO A 207 14.41 -1.83 -5.66
N LYS A 208 15.25 -2.86 -5.60
CA LYS A 208 14.88 -4.22 -6.00
C LYS A 208 13.83 -4.86 -5.07
N THR A 209 13.95 -4.66 -3.76
CA THR A 209 13.04 -5.27 -2.79
C THR A 209 12.09 -4.26 -2.15
N LEU A 210 12.57 -3.04 -1.87
CA LEU A 210 11.79 -1.98 -1.23
C LEU A 210 10.96 -1.15 -2.22
N GLY A 211 11.20 -1.31 -3.54
CA GLY A 211 10.38 -0.71 -4.58
C GLY A 211 10.54 0.80 -4.76
N GLU A 212 9.58 1.41 -5.47
CA GLU A 212 9.61 2.83 -5.87
C GLU A 212 8.25 3.49 -5.62
N GLY A 213 8.01 3.90 -4.38
CA GLY A 213 6.76 4.57 -4.00
C GLY A 213 5.55 3.65 -3.91
N THR A 214 4.42 4.22 -3.52
CA THR A 214 3.15 3.51 -3.35
C THR A 214 2.16 3.87 -4.47
N ALA A 215 1.24 2.95 -4.78
CA ALA A 215 0.19 3.18 -5.76
C ALA A 215 -1.04 2.29 -5.48
N ILE A 216 -2.16 2.59 -6.14
CA ILE A 216 -3.38 1.78 -6.07
C ILE A 216 -3.18 0.50 -6.87
N GLY A 217 -3.34 -0.65 -6.22
CA GLY A 217 -3.33 -1.94 -6.91
C GLY A 217 -4.65 -2.23 -7.62
N VAL A 218 -4.58 -2.67 -8.88
CA VAL A 218 -5.73 -3.09 -9.68
C VAL A 218 -5.43 -4.41 -10.40
N ARG A 219 -6.45 -5.19 -10.77
CA ARG A 219 -6.23 -6.37 -11.61
C ARG A 219 -5.78 -5.95 -13.01
N LYS A 220 -4.96 -6.77 -13.66
CA LYS A 220 -4.44 -6.49 -15.02
C LYS A 220 -5.55 -6.33 -16.06
N GLU A 221 -6.65 -7.05 -15.89
CA GLU A 221 -7.82 -6.97 -16.77
C GLU A 221 -8.71 -5.74 -16.53
N ASP A 222 -8.56 -5.02 -15.43
CA ASP A 222 -9.40 -3.85 -15.09
C ASP A 222 -8.74 -2.51 -15.52
N GLY A 223 -8.15 -2.46 -16.73
CA GLY A 223 -7.48 -1.27 -17.27
C GLY A 223 -8.35 -0.02 -17.35
N GLU A 224 -9.67 -0.17 -17.61
CA GLU A 224 -10.61 0.96 -17.60
C GLU A 224 -10.77 1.56 -16.19
N LEU A 225 -10.78 0.72 -15.13
CA LEU A 225 -10.84 1.20 -13.76
C LEU A 225 -9.55 1.94 -13.40
N LYS A 226 -8.40 1.42 -13.80
CA LYS A 226 -7.10 2.08 -13.63
C LYS A 226 -7.09 3.47 -14.28
N ALA A 227 -7.56 3.58 -15.52
CA ALA A 227 -7.63 4.86 -16.22
C ALA A 227 -8.55 5.87 -15.50
N LYS A 228 -9.70 5.42 -14.98
CA LYS A 228 -10.60 6.27 -14.17
C LYS A 228 -9.96 6.71 -12.86
N LEU A 229 -9.22 5.84 -12.17
CA LEU A 229 -8.49 6.16 -10.95
C LEU A 229 -7.40 7.20 -11.22
N ASN A 230 -6.60 7.03 -12.27
CA ASN A 230 -5.54 7.97 -12.63
C ASN A 230 -6.10 9.36 -12.98
N LYS A 231 -7.22 9.39 -13.74
CA LYS A 231 -7.90 10.65 -14.03
C LYS A 231 -8.39 11.33 -12.75
N ALA A 232 -9.06 10.59 -11.86
CA ALA A 232 -9.54 11.13 -10.59
C ALA A 232 -8.39 11.61 -9.70
N LEU A 233 -7.27 10.87 -9.64
CA LEU A 233 -6.08 11.26 -8.89
C LEU A 233 -5.47 12.57 -9.43
N ALA A 234 -5.35 12.70 -10.76
CA ALA A 234 -4.89 13.94 -11.39
C ALA A 234 -5.79 15.14 -11.04
N GLU A 235 -7.12 14.93 -11.03
CA GLU A 235 -8.09 15.97 -10.64
C GLU A 235 -7.93 16.36 -9.15
N LEU A 236 -7.66 15.41 -8.23
CA LEU A 236 -7.41 15.70 -6.82
C LEU A 236 -6.12 16.50 -6.60
N HIS A 237 -5.09 16.26 -7.41
CA HIS A 237 -3.87 17.07 -7.38
C HIS A 237 -4.14 18.48 -7.94
N GLN A 238 -4.86 18.57 -9.06
CA GLN A 238 -5.13 19.85 -9.72
C GLN A 238 -5.99 20.79 -8.86
N ASP A 239 -6.98 20.29 -8.14
CA ASP A 239 -7.87 21.10 -7.31
C ASP A 239 -7.37 21.28 -5.85
N GLY A 240 -6.20 20.71 -5.53
CA GLY A 240 -5.58 20.79 -4.21
C GLY A 240 -6.18 19.90 -3.13
N THR A 241 -7.14 19.04 -3.48
CA THR A 241 -7.76 18.12 -2.50
C THR A 241 -6.74 17.14 -1.94
N PHE A 242 -5.83 16.60 -2.78
CA PHE A 242 -4.76 15.70 -2.32
C PHE A 242 -3.89 16.38 -1.26
N THR A 243 -3.36 17.55 -1.53
CA THR A 243 -2.52 18.32 -0.60
C THR A 243 -3.24 18.69 0.68
N LYS A 244 -4.56 18.97 0.60
CA LYS A 244 -5.36 19.25 1.80
C LYS A 244 -5.51 18.00 2.68
N LEU A 245 -5.74 16.83 2.08
CA LEU A 245 -5.82 15.56 2.81
C LEU A 245 -4.45 15.20 3.41
N GLU A 246 -3.38 15.27 2.62
CA GLU A 246 -2.02 15.01 3.07
C GLU A 246 -1.67 15.79 4.35
N LYS A 247 -1.90 17.10 4.37
CA LYS A 247 -1.64 17.98 5.52
C LYS A 247 -2.47 17.69 6.78
N GLN A 248 -3.52 16.88 6.69
CA GLN A 248 -4.28 16.43 7.86
C GLN A 248 -3.60 15.28 8.59
N TYR A 249 -2.74 14.54 7.91
CA TYR A 249 -2.10 13.32 8.42
C TYR A 249 -0.59 13.44 8.59
N PHE A 250 0.06 14.29 7.79
CA PHE A 250 1.52 14.35 7.71
C PHE A 250 2.03 15.78 7.79
N ASP A 251 3.13 15.95 8.52
CA ASP A 251 3.83 17.23 8.66
C ASP A 251 4.80 17.53 7.50
N VAL A 252 4.92 16.57 6.55
CA VAL A 252 5.82 16.61 5.40
C VAL A 252 5.06 16.37 4.11
N ASP A 253 5.58 16.88 2.99
CA ASP A 253 5.06 16.58 1.66
C ASP A 253 5.47 15.15 1.25
N ILE A 254 4.52 14.22 1.28
CA ILE A 254 4.78 12.81 0.99
C ILE A 254 4.77 12.52 -0.52
N TYR A 255 4.22 13.42 -1.33
CA TYR A 255 4.14 13.27 -2.79
C TYR A 255 5.42 13.73 -3.50
N GLN A 256 6.04 14.83 -3.03
CA GLN A 256 7.23 15.43 -3.63
C GLN A 256 8.52 15.14 -2.86
N SER A 257 8.47 14.36 -1.80
CA SER A 257 9.57 14.17 -0.84
C SER A 257 10.84 13.51 -1.42
N ARG A 258 10.93 13.36 -2.76
CA ARG A 258 12.18 13.05 -3.48
C ARG A 258 12.22 13.64 -4.88
#